data_ec0bd08c137b2e7d19ac101a0038643a
#
_entry.id   ec0bd08c137b2e7d19ac101a0038643a
#
_cell.length_a   1.000
_cell.length_b   1.000
_cell.length_c   1.000
_cell.angle_alpha   90.00
_cell.angle_beta   90.00
_cell.angle_gamma   90.00
#
_symmetry.space_group_name_H-M   'P 1'
#
loop_
_entity.id
_entity.type
_entity.pdbx_description
1 polymer ?
#
loop_
_entity_poly.entity_id
_entity_poly.type
_entity_poly.pdbx_seq_one_letter_code
_entity_poly.pdbx_strand_id
1 'polypeptide(L)'
;VQKQNAGQLSRRQILAAAGFVGLATVTGCGSGDDGGDGKDLSRKQNGAMKNYRAGQQFKAAEPLSFSVLHNNNPVYPMKDGWLFWKELTERTGVTLKPVDVPLADYEKKRSVLIGAGDAPFLIPKTYHPSEVAFVSSGAVLPVSDYVKLMPNFREKVRKWKLEPELDSIRQSDGKYYLLPGLHEKAKAGYSLSFRTDVLDRHGLTLPTTWDEVYDVLKALKDEHPGTYPFSDRWSTNTPFPCGALFSYLGQAFGVRAGWTYDNISFDHKAQKYVFTGAQDGYRQMVEYLRRLVAEKLMDPESFSQTDDQAVQKLLAEKCYAMSANPQELVQNYRYNLEKQVEGAKIEMVPVPLGPAGPVVLGGSRLENGVMIFSKALKSDSFVAMMQFVDWLWYSDEGQRLARWGVEGTTYTRSGSQYRLKPGISLMGSDPDAPKDMQKDYGFYNGVFAYGGSWELVSSMFGPDEKKFQAAMARREQLPIDPAHPLQSFEQEQATLWDTPLKDTVIQNTLRFVLGKRPLSQWDAYLAELKSKNMQQLVDLHNKAYERFRKENG
;
A
#
# COMPACT_ATOMS: atom_id res chain seq x y z
N VAL A 1 1.41 2.79 56.72
CA VAL A 1 0.23 2.54 57.54
C VAL A 1 -1.00 2.64 56.65
N GLN A 2 -1.81 1.62 56.70
CA GLN A 2 -3.10 1.34 56.09
C GLN A 2 -3.14 0.81 54.64
N LYS A 3 -3.32 -0.51 54.58
CA LYS A 3 -3.85 -1.30 53.47
C LYS A 3 -5.34 -1.01 53.29
N GLN A 4 -5.81 -0.84 52.07
CA GLN A 4 -7.24 -1.07 51.73
C GLN A 4 -7.34 -2.13 50.67
N ASN A 5 -8.18 -3.13 50.96
CA ASN A 5 -8.49 -4.31 50.21
C ASN A 5 -9.32 -3.97 48.94
N ALA A 6 -8.93 -4.49 47.80
CA ALA A 6 -9.77 -4.58 46.61
C ALA A 6 -10.48 -5.94 46.60
N GLY A 7 -11.81 -5.92 46.74
CA GLY A 7 -12.68 -7.09 46.70
C GLY A 7 -12.79 -7.63 45.27
N GLN A 8 -12.57 -8.92 45.14
CA GLN A 8 -12.85 -9.70 43.93
C GLN A 8 -14.37 -9.87 43.75
N LEU A 9 -14.92 -9.39 42.65
CA LEU A 9 -16.28 -9.71 42.21
C LEU A 9 -16.29 -11.00 41.39
N SER A 10 -17.05 -11.96 41.86
CA SER A 10 -17.18 -13.32 41.32
C SER A 10 -18.03 -13.38 40.05
N ARG A 11 -17.66 -14.30 39.13
CA ARG A 11 -18.25 -14.57 37.81
C ARG A 11 -19.69 -15.14 37.81
N ARG A 12 -20.53 -14.88 38.79
CA ARG A 12 -21.84 -15.55 38.93
C ARG A 12 -23.07 -14.64 38.97
N GLN A 13 -23.02 -13.38 38.54
CA GLN A 13 -24.19 -12.48 38.60
C GLN A 13 -24.56 -11.76 37.29
N ILE A 14 -24.36 -12.38 36.13
CA ILE A 14 -24.95 -11.88 34.86
C ILE A 14 -25.68 -13.02 34.18
N LEU A 15 -26.86 -13.36 34.71
CA LEU A 15 -27.85 -14.19 34.03
C LEU A 15 -29.20 -14.01 34.74
N ALA A 16 -29.94 -12.94 34.45
CA ALA A 16 -31.37 -12.83 34.60
C ALA A 16 -31.90 -11.49 34.08
N ALA A 17 -32.25 -11.39 32.80
CA ALA A 17 -33.33 -10.55 32.28
C ALA A 17 -33.58 -10.92 30.81
N ALA A 18 -34.26 -12.03 30.61
CA ALA A 18 -34.92 -12.33 29.34
C ALA A 18 -36.43 -12.28 29.58
N GLY A 19 -37.12 -11.60 28.68
CA GLY A 19 -38.57 -11.76 28.59
C GLY A 19 -39.33 -10.44 28.45
N PHE A 20 -39.68 -10.03 27.26
CA PHE A 20 -41.11 -10.00 26.83
C PHE A 20 -41.20 -9.70 25.33
N VAL A 21 -41.82 -10.62 24.63
CA VAL A 21 -42.22 -10.61 23.23
C VAL A 21 -43.45 -9.74 23.06
N GLY A 22 -43.43 -8.85 22.06
CA GLY A 22 -44.62 -8.18 21.57
C GLY A 22 -44.74 -8.39 20.05
N LEU A 23 -45.52 -9.36 19.61
CA LEU A 23 -45.95 -9.52 18.23
C LEU A 23 -46.90 -8.36 17.86
N ALA A 24 -46.57 -7.64 16.81
CA ALA A 24 -47.56 -6.86 16.07
C ALA A 24 -47.40 -7.22 14.58
N THR A 25 -48.38 -8.02 14.12
CA THR A 25 -48.64 -8.31 12.71
C THR A 25 -49.25 -7.08 12.05
N VAL A 26 -48.62 -6.57 11.00
CA VAL A 26 -49.32 -5.73 10.02
C VAL A 26 -49.07 -6.33 8.63
N THR A 27 -50.14 -6.90 8.09
CA THR A 27 -50.28 -7.26 6.68
C THR A 27 -50.43 -5.99 5.83
N GLY A 28 -49.64 -5.87 4.80
CA GLY A 28 -49.77 -4.86 3.75
C GLY A 28 -49.14 -5.36 2.48
N CYS A 29 -49.93 -5.88 1.57
CA CYS A 29 -49.52 -6.18 0.19
C CYS A 29 -49.21 -4.89 -0.57
N GLY A 30 -48.10 -4.87 -1.30
CA GLY A 30 -47.78 -3.83 -2.29
C GLY A 30 -46.61 -4.29 -3.14
N SER A 31 -46.96 -4.59 -4.38
CA SER A 31 -46.19 -4.98 -5.55
C SER A 31 -44.80 -4.37 -5.67
N GLY A 32 -43.90 -5.19 -6.29
CA GLY A 32 -42.50 -4.97 -6.49
C GLY A 32 -42.13 -3.70 -7.24
N ASP A 33 -40.95 -3.23 -6.90
CA ASP A 33 -40.08 -2.54 -7.85
C ASP A 33 -38.59 -2.69 -7.43
N ASP A 34 -37.76 -2.58 -8.42
CA ASP A 34 -36.35 -2.94 -8.43
C ASP A 34 -35.50 -2.45 -7.26
N GLY A 35 -34.59 -3.31 -6.82
CA GLY A 35 -33.66 -3.12 -5.72
C GLY A 35 -32.70 -1.94 -5.86
N GLY A 36 -32.92 -0.95 -5.06
CA GLY A 36 -31.99 0.14 -4.75
C GLY A 36 -32.39 0.75 -3.43
N ASP A 37 -31.75 0.33 -2.34
CA ASP A 37 -31.92 0.93 -1.00
C ASP A 37 -31.39 2.38 -1.04
N GLY A 38 -32.16 3.26 -1.66
CA GLY A 38 -31.86 4.68 -1.80
C GLY A 38 -32.03 5.37 -0.46
N LYS A 39 -31.01 5.35 0.39
CA LYS A 39 -30.99 6.16 1.61
C LYS A 39 -31.35 7.59 1.24
N ASP A 40 -32.39 8.13 1.85
CA ASP A 40 -32.84 9.50 1.59
C ASP A 40 -31.74 10.50 1.98
N LEU A 41 -31.11 11.11 0.97
CA LEU A 41 -30.08 12.12 1.09
C LEU A 41 -30.62 13.54 0.89
N SER A 42 -31.95 13.72 0.79
CA SER A 42 -32.59 15.03 0.51
C SER A 42 -32.23 16.10 1.55
N ARG A 43 -32.08 15.71 2.81
CA ARG A 43 -31.71 16.58 3.93
C ARG A 43 -30.20 16.69 4.16
N LYS A 44 -29.36 16.16 3.25
CA LYS A 44 -27.90 16.08 3.40
C LYS A 44 -27.16 16.84 2.29
N GLN A 45 -27.86 17.79 1.66
CA GLN A 45 -27.42 18.53 0.48
C GLN A 45 -26.70 19.85 0.82
N ASN A 46 -26.53 20.18 2.11
CA ASN A 46 -25.97 21.44 2.53
C ASN A 46 -24.58 21.66 1.92
N GLY A 47 -24.38 22.78 1.23
CA GLY A 47 -23.14 23.10 0.50
C GLY A 47 -22.89 22.27 -0.77
N ALA A 48 -23.76 21.32 -1.10
CA ALA A 48 -23.56 20.48 -2.29
C ALA A 48 -23.77 21.26 -3.59
N MET A 49 -22.99 20.92 -4.62
CA MET A 49 -23.22 21.42 -5.97
C MET A 49 -24.40 20.72 -6.62
N LYS A 50 -25.31 21.49 -7.21
CA LYS A 50 -26.35 20.96 -8.07
C LYS A 50 -25.72 20.46 -9.39
N ASN A 51 -26.08 19.25 -9.83
CA ASN A 51 -25.62 18.64 -11.09
C ASN A 51 -24.07 18.56 -11.21
N TYR A 52 -23.38 18.27 -10.11
CA TYR A 52 -21.93 18.05 -10.12
C TYR A 52 -21.53 16.92 -11.10
N ARG A 53 -20.51 17.19 -11.95
CA ARG A 53 -20.09 16.30 -13.05
C ARG A 53 -18.57 16.08 -13.01
N ALA A 54 -18.12 15.00 -13.65
CA ALA A 54 -16.71 14.73 -13.84
C ALA A 54 -16.01 15.89 -14.60
N GLY A 55 -14.79 16.19 -14.19
CA GLY A 55 -14.00 17.32 -14.72
C GLY A 55 -14.44 18.70 -14.23
N GLN A 56 -15.53 18.81 -13.48
CA GLN A 56 -15.97 20.09 -12.94
C GLN A 56 -15.23 20.42 -11.65
N GLN A 57 -14.81 21.71 -11.54
CA GLN A 57 -14.28 22.25 -10.28
C GLN A 57 -15.36 22.16 -9.19
N PHE A 58 -15.06 21.46 -8.10
CA PHE A 58 -15.93 21.49 -6.93
C PHE A 58 -15.80 22.83 -6.21
N LYS A 59 -16.94 23.45 -5.93
CA LYS A 59 -17.04 24.64 -5.08
C LYS A 59 -18.29 24.52 -4.21
N ALA A 60 -18.09 24.44 -2.91
CA ALA A 60 -19.21 24.40 -1.97
C ALA A 60 -20.09 25.66 -2.10
N ALA A 61 -21.40 25.50 -2.07
CA ALA A 61 -22.35 26.59 -2.14
C ALA A 61 -22.29 27.55 -0.92
N GLU A 62 -21.73 27.04 0.17
CA GLU A 62 -21.43 27.82 1.39
C GLU A 62 -20.15 27.28 2.03
N PRO A 63 -19.47 28.03 2.91
CA PRO A 63 -18.26 27.56 3.59
C PRO A 63 -18.54 26.28 4.41
N LEU A 64 -17.74 25.23 4.17
CA LEU A 64 -17.84 23.95 4.86
C LEU A 64 -16.56 23.61 5.60
N SER A 65 -16.67 22.71 6.56
CA SER A 65 -15.53 22.18 7.29
C SER A 65 -15.68 20.70 7.54
N PHE A 66 -14.62 19.91 7.21
CA PHE A 66 -14.58 18.47 7.47
C PHE A 66 -13.36 18.09 8.26
N SER A 67 -13.51 17.15 9.19
CA SER A 67 -12.38 16.56 9.93
C SER A 67 -11.67 15.50 9.10
N VAL A 68 -10.35 15.47 9.17
CA VAL A 68 -9.50 14.51 8.47
C VAL A 68 -8.42 13.97 9.40
N LEU A 69 -8.17 12.66 9.37
CA LEU A 69 -7.04 12.06 10.06
C LEU A 69 -5.77 12.32 9.25
N HIS A 70 -4.83 13.06 9.82
CA HIS A 70 -3.58 13.41 9.14
C HIS A 70 -2.43 12.52 9.61
N ASN A 71 -1.77 11.84 8.67
CA ASN A 71 -0.57 11.06 8.91
C ASN A 71 0.66 11.96 8.82
N ASN A 72 1.21 12.36 9.97
CA ASN A 72 2.30 13.33 10.06
C ASN A 72 3.66 12.65 9.83
N ASN A 73 4.27 12.94 8.69
CA ASN A 73 5.56 12.38 8.33
C ASN A 73 6.69 13.26 8.89
N PRO A 74 7.67 12.70 9.63
CA PRO A 74 8.78 13.47 10.21
C PRO A 74 9.70 14.14 9.18
N VAL A 75 9.73 13.64 7.93
CA VAL A 75 10.52 14.24 6.83
C VAL A 75 9.91 15.57 6.37
N TYR A 76 8.57 15.67 6.41
CA TYR A 76 7.82 16.88 6.06
C TYR A 76 6.67 17.09 7.06
N PRO A 77 6.99 17.50 8.30
CA PRO A 77 5.99 17.66 9.34
C PRO A 77 4.96 18.73 8.96
N MET A 78 3.70 18.46 9.32
CA MET A 78 2.59 19.36 9.03
C MET A 78 2.83 20.77 9.57
N LYS A 79 2.46 21.78 8.79
CA LYS A 79 2.49 23.18 9.17
C LYS A 79 1.13 23.84 8.87
N ASP A 80 0.61 24.63 9.78
CA ASP A 80 -0.65 25.37 9.61
C ASP A 80 -0.58 26.36 8.44
N GLY A 81 0.59 26.89 8.16
CA GLY A 81 0.84 27.89 7.10
C GLY A 81 1.08 27.30 5.71
N TRP A 82 0.87 26.01 5.48
CA TRP A 82 1.03 25.44 4.15
C TRP A 82 0.11 26.09 3.11
N LEU A 83 0.67 26.41 1.95
CA LEU A 83 -0.08 26.93 0.82
C LEU A 83 -1.19 25.97 0.38
N PHE A 84 -0.99 24.66 0.57
CA PHE A 84 -2.00 23.63 0.30
C PHE A 84 -3.33 23.91 1.01
N TRP A 85 -3.32 24.24 2.30
CA TRP A 85 -4.55 24.52 3.07
C TRP A 85 -5.29 25.74 2.53
N LYS A 86 -4.53 26.80 2.24
CA LYS A 86 -5.07 28.04 1.68
C LYS A 86 -5.75 27.80 0.33
N GLU A 87 -5.00 27.21 -0.61
CA GLU A 87 -5.50 26.94 -1.97
C GLU A 87 -6.70 26.00 -1.98
N LEU A 88 -6.68 24.97 -1.12
CA LEU A 88 -7.80 24.05 -0.99
C LEU A 88 -9.07 24.81 -0.56
N THR A 89 -8.98 25.63 0.48
CA THR A 89 -10.12 26.41 0.99
C THR A 89 -10.60 27.44 -0.03
N GLU A 90 -9.70 28.19 -0.67
CA GLU A 90 -10.06 29.20 -1.67
C GLU A 90 -10.74 28.61 -2.90
N ARG A 91 -10.26 27.48 -3.40
CA ARG A 91 -10.83 26.81 -4.57
C ARG A 91 -12.15 26.11 -4.29
N THR A 92 -12.26 25.44 -3.15
CA THR A 92 -13.39 24.55 -2.87
C THR A 92 -14.43 25.10 -1.91
N GLY A 93 -14.10 26.13 -1.12
CA GLY A 93 -14.92 26.57 0.01
C GLY A 93 -14.90 25.59 1.20
N VAL A 94 -14.01 24.59 1.18
CA VAL A 94 -13.89 23.57 2.23
C VAL A 94 -12.61 23.79 3.03
N THR A 95 -12.74 23.90 4.35
CA THR A 95 -11.62 23.88 5.29
C THR A 95 -11.50 22.49 5.90
N LEU A 96 -10.36 21.84 5.72
CA LEU A 96 -10.06 20.59 6.42
C LEU A 96 -9.54 20.90 7.84
N LYS A 97 -10.03 20.14 8.81
CA LYS A 97 -9.57 20.15 10.21
C LYS A 97 -8.77 18.89 10.50
N PRO A 98 -7.43 18.93 10.43
CA PRO A 98 -6.62 17.76 10.66
C PRO A 98 -6.62 17.35 12.14
N VAL A 99 -6.78 16.03 12.36
CA VAL A 99 -6.38 15.36 13.60
C VAL A 99 -5.02 14.77 13.32
N ASP A 100 -3.98 15.41 13.83
CA ASP A 100 -2.59 15.10 13.51
C ASP A 100 -2.07 13.91 14.31
N VAL A 101 -1.51 12.92 13.61
CA VAL A 101 -0.99 11.68 14.23
C VAL A 101 0.38 11.37 13.63
N PRO A 102 1.42 11.18 14.46
CA PRO A 102 2.73 10.77 13.98
C PRO A 102 2.68 9.51 13.12
N LEU A 103 3.51 9.46 12.07
CA LEU A 103 3.58 8.34 11.14
C LEU A 103 3.68 6.97 11.84
N ALA A 104 4.55 6.87 12.85
CA ALA A 104 4.80 5.62 13.58
C ALA A 104 3.59 5.10 14.37
N ASP A 105 2.68 5.99 14.77
CA ASP A 105 1.51 5.67 15.60
C ASP A 105 0.20 5.62 14.81
N TYR A 106 0.25 5.91 13.51
CA TYR A 106 -0.93 6.17 12.71
C TYR A 106 -1.93 5.00 12.71
N GLU A 107 -1.49 3.80 12.41
CA GLU A 107 -2.34 2.61 12.34
C GLU A 107 -3.01 2.30 13.69
N LYS A 108 -2.24 2.36 14.77
CA LYS A 108 -2.73 2.13 16.12
C LYS A 108 -3.74 3.20 16.55
N LYS A 109 -3.40 4.47 16.34
CA LYS A 109 -4.26 5.60 16.72
C LYS A 109 -5.55 5.62 15.90
N ARG A 110 -5.48 5.33 14.59
CA ARG A 110 -6.64 5.16 13.71
C ARG A 110 -7.61 4.13 14.29
N SER A 111 -7.11 2.95 14.63
CA SER A 111 -7.93 1.87 15.19
C SER A 111 -8.58 2.26 16.52
N VAL A 112 -7.83 2.93 17.41
CA VAL A 112 -8.37 3.42 18.68
C VAL A 112 -9.48 4.45 18.47
N LEU A 113 -9.28 5.43 17.58
CA LEU A 113 -10.27 6.48 17.31
C LEU A 113 -11.56 5.91 16.67
N ILE A 114 -11.42 4.97 15.74
CA ILE A 114 -12.58 4.30 15.13
C ILE A 114 -13.34 3.49 16.19
N GLY A 115 -12.64 2.69 16.98
CA GLY A 115 -13.25 1.86 18.03
C GLY A 115 -13.92 2.67 19.13
N ALA A 116 -13.39 3.84 19.49
CA ALA A 116 -14.01 4.77 20.44
C ALA A 116 -15.20 5.55 19.84
N GLY A 117 -15.37 5.51 18.53
CA GLY A 117 -16.40 6.30 17.86
C GLY A 117 -16.05 7.79 17.70
N ASP A 118 -14.79 8.17 17.81
CA ASP A 118 -14.29 9.55 17.78
C ASP A 118 -13.39 9.85 16.57
N ALA A 119 -13.41 8.97 15.56
CA ALA A 119 -12.63 9.16 14.36
C ALA A 119 -13.11 10.38 13.54
N PRO A 120 -12.19 11.08 12.85
CA PRO A 120 -12.54 12.09 11.87
C PRO A 120 -13.40 11.51 10.74
N PHE A 121 -14.15 12.36 10.05
CA PHE A 121 -15.01 11.92 8.94
C PHE A 121 -14.22 11.28 7.80
N LEU A 122 -13.07 11.88 7.45
CA LEU A 122 -12.18 11.41 6.40
C LEU A 122 -10.97 10.70 7.04
N ILE A 123 -10.75 9.45 6.67
CA ILE A 123 -9.65 8.63 7.21
C ILE A 123 -8.79 8.15 6.02
N PRO A 124 -7.91 9.00 5.48
CA PRO A 124 -7.00 8.65 4.39
C PRO A 124 -5.88 7.70 4.84
N LYS A 125 -4.95 7.39 3.94
CA LYS A 125 -3.78 6.54 4.24
C LYS A 125 -4.16 5.14 4.76
N THR A 126 -5.30 4.62 4.28
CA THR A 126 -5.75 3.27 4.61
C THR A 126 -5.38 2.32 3.47
N TYR A 127 -4.68 1.27 3.81
CA TYR A 127 -4.28 0.20 2.89
C TYR A 127 -5.23 -0.98 3.05
N HIS A 128 -5.79 -1.47 1.93
CA HIS A 128 -6.53 -2.74 1.96
C HIS A 128 -5.60 -3.88 2.43
N PRO A 129 -6.04 -4.78 3.33
CA PRO A 129 -7.39 -4.97 3.90
C PRO A 129 -7.60 -4.34 5.29
N SER A 130 -6.90 -3.28 5.67
CA SER A 130 -6.99 -2.69 7.02
C SER A 130 -8.40 -2.19 7.39
N GLU A 131 -9.24 -1.86 6.40
CA GLU A 131 -10.63 -1.41 6.61
C GLU A 131 -11.55 -2.54 7.08
N VAL A 132 -11.23 -3.79 6.74
CA VAL A 132 -12.08 -4.97 7.01
C VAL A 132 -12.39 -5.13 8.50
N ALA A 133 -11.42 -4.82 9.36
CA ALA A 133 -11.58 -4.89 10.82
C ALA A 133 -12.71 -4.00 11.37
N PHE A 134 -13.17 -3.00 10.61
CA PHE A 134 -14.18 -2.03 11.06
C PHE A 134 -15.54 -2.22 10.38
N VAL A 135 -15.66 -3.17 9.44
CA VAL A 135 -16.87 -3.40 8.65
C VAL A 135 -18.00 -3.97 9.50
N SER A 136 -17.74 -5.05 10.24
CA SER A 136 -18.76 -5.74 11.04
C SER A 136 -19.37 -4.88 12.14
N SER A 137 -18.63 -3.92 12.68
CA SER A 137 -19.12 -2.96 13.68
C SER A 137 -19.94 -1.82 13.08
N GLY A 138 -19.99 -1.67 11.75
CA GLY A 138 -20.61 -0.54 11.08
C GLY A 138 -19.91 0.80 11.33
N ALA A 139 -18.67 0.79 11.79
CA ALA A 139 -17.91 2.00 12.11
C ALA A 139 -17.49 2.78 10.86
N VAL A 140 -17.37 2.12 9.72
CA VAL A 140 -17.03 2.73 8.44
C VAL A 140 -18.17 2.53 7.44
N LEU A 141 -18.31 3.48 6.49
CA LEU A 141 -19.39 3.42 5.50
C LEU A 141 -19.04 2.48 4.36
N PRO A 142 -20.04 1.70 3.85
CA PRO A 142 -19.94 1.05 2.55
C PRO A 142 -19.93 2.11 1.46
N VAL A 143 -18.74 2.58 1.09
CA VAL A 143 -18.57 3.73 0.16
C VAL A 143 -19.09 3.43 -1.24
N SER A 144 -19.14 2.14 -1.62
CA SER A 144 -19.76 1.68 -2.86
C SER A 144 -21.23 2.14 -3.03
N ASP A 145 -21.99 2.27 -1.94
CA ASP A 145 -23.38 2.74 -1.97
C ASP A 145 -23.49 4.22 -2.39
N TYR A 146 -22.40 4.97 -2.29
CA TYR A 146 -22.39 6.43 -2.49
C TYR A 146 -21.58 6.89 -3.71
N VAL A 147 -20.97 6.00 -4.48
CA VAL A 147 -20.16 6.36 -5.67
C VAL A 147 -20.97 7.06 -6.76
N LYS A 148 -22.29 6.99 -6.73
CA LYS A 148 -23.17 7.79 -7.61
C LYS A 148 -22.98 9.31 -7.40
N LEU A 149 -22.52 9.73 -6.22
CA LEU A 149 -22.19 11.12 -5.88
C LEU A 149 -20.78 11.52 -6.38
N MET A 150 -20.01 10.58 -6.95
CA MET A 150 -18.59 10.69 -7.27
C MET A 150 -18.33 10.48 -8.77
N PRO A 151 -18.66 11.46 -9.62
CA PRO A 151 -18.58 11.30 -11.08
C PRO A 151 -17.14 11.12 -11.59
N ASN A 152 -16.13 11.76 -10.99
CA ASN A 152 -14.72 11.59 -11.40
C ASN A 152 -14.21 10.16 -11.10
N PHE A 153 -14.53 9.64 -9.91
CA PHE A 153 -14.23 8.26 -9.53
C PHE A 153 -14.81 7.27 -10.54
N ARG A 154 -16.12 7.37 -10.80
CA ARG A 154 -16.84 6.47 -11.73
C ARG A 154 -16.30 6.57 -13.17
N GLU A 155 -15.97 7.77 -13.63
CA GLU A 155 -15.38 7.94 -14.96
C GLU A 155 -14.02 7.25 -15.07
N LYS A 156 -13.13 7.39 -14.07
CA LYS A 156 -11.83 6.72 -14.05
C LYS A 156 -11.96 5.21 -13.96
N VAL A 157 -12.85 4.70 -13.11
CA VAL A 157 -13.13 3.26 -13.02
C VAL A 157 -13.52 2.71 -14.39
N ARG A 158 -14.51 3.31 -15.06
CA ARG A 158 -14.95 2.90 -16.39
C ARG A 158 -13.87 3.05 -17.46
N LYS A 159 -13.19 4.21 -17.52
CA LYS A 159 -12.17 4.52 -18.54
C LYS A 159 -10.95 3.61 -18.44
N TRP A 160 -10.53 3.31 -17.23
CA TRP A 160 -9.35 2.48 -16.96
C TRP A 160 -9.68 1.02 -16.73
N LYS A 161 -10.97 0.64 -16.81
CA LYS A 161 -11.47 -0.74 -16.60
C LYS A 161 -10.98 -1.32 -15.28
N LEU A 162 -11.32 -0.63 -14.17
CA LEU A 162 -10.87 -0.98 -12.82
C LEU A 162 -11.89 -1.81 -12.05
N GLU A 163 -12.97 -2.23 -12.67
CA GLU A 163 -14.00 -3.05 -12.02
C GLU A 163 -13.41 -4.32 -11.38
N PRO A 164 -12.52 -5.11 -12.06
CA PRO A 164 -11.95 -6.31 -11.44
C PRO A 164 -11.13 -6.00 -10.18
N GLU A 165 -10.39 -4.88 -10.17
CA GLU A 165 -9.65 -4.45 -8.99
C GLU A 165 -10.57 -4.02 -7.85
N LEU A 166 -11.67 -3.33 -8.15
CA LEU A 166 -12.67 -2.97 -7.13
C LEU A 166 -13.40 -4.21 -6.60
N ASP A 167 -13.66 -5.19 -7.46
CA ASP A 167 -14.27 -6.45 -7.04
C ASP A 167 -13.35 -7.21 -6.07
N SER A 168 -12.03 -7.15 -6.24
CA SER A 168 -11.07 -7.79 -5.35
C SER A 168 -11.08 -7.25 -3.91
N ILE A 169 -11.59 -6.03 -3.69
CA ILE A 169 -11.72 -5.43 -2.35
C ILE A 169 -13.15 -5.47 -1.79
N ARG A 170 -14.11 -6.10 -2.51
CA ARG A 170 -15.49 -6.28 -2.01
C ARG A 170 -15.53 -7.26 -0.85
N GLN A 171 -16.38 -6.93 0.11
CA GLN A 171 -16.73 -7.82 1.20
C GLN A 171 -17.89 -8.75 0.79
N SER A 172 -18.23 -9.70 1.65
CA SER A 172 -19.28 -10.69 1.39
C SER A 172 -20.70 -10.11 1.16
N ASP A 173 -20.92 -8.87 1.54
CA ASP A 173 -22.15 -8.13 1.26
C ASP A 173 -22.16 -7.46 -0.13
N GLY A 174 -21.16 -7.75 -0.95
CA GLY A 174 -20.97 -7.18 -2.28
C GLY A 174 -20.47 -5.73 -2.30
N LYS A 175 -20.15 -5.14 -1.13
CA LYS A 175 -19.78 -3.74 -0.99
C LYS A 175 -18.29 -3.60 -0.69
N TYR A 176 -17.72 -2.42 -1.04
CA TYR A 176 -16.38 -2.03 -0.58
C TYR A 176 -16.48 -0.80 0.33
N TYR A 177 -15.53 -0.73 1.27
CA TYR A 177 -15.53 0.20 2.41
C TYR A 177 -14.34 1.17 2.37
N LEU A 178 -13.58 1.12 1.30
CA LEU A 178 -12.43 1.98 1.03
C LEU A 178 -12.63 2.64 -0.34
N LEU A 179 -12.40 3.93 -0.43
CA LEU A 179 -12.23 4.67 -1.69
C LEU A 179 -10.73 4.65 -2.03
N PRO A 180 -10.26 3.67 -2.83
CA PRO A 180 -8.84 3.51 -3.11
C PRO A 180 -8.32 4.59 -4.05
N GLY A 181 -7.04 4.92 -3.98
CA GLY A 181 -6.37 5.67 -5.04
C GLY A 181 -6.38 4.84 -6.32
N LEU A 182 -6.78 5.46 -7.44
CA LEU A 182 -6.90 4.79 -8.73
C LEU A 182 -5.72 5.14 -9.62
N HIS A 183 -5.00 4.15 -10.12
CA HIS A 183 -3.95 4.31 -11.12
C HIS A 183 -4.41 3.87 -12.51
N GLU A 184 -4.10 4.67 -13.52
CA GLU A 184 -4.32 4.29 -14.91
C GLU A 184 -3.47 3.08 -15.32
N LYS A 185 -2.23 3.02 -14.81
CA LYS A 185 -1.29 1.92 -15.05
C LYS A 185 -0.65 1.46 -13.74
N ALA A 186 -0.34 0.18 -13.63
CA ALA A 186 0.47 -0.34 -12.54
C ALA A 186 1.87 0.30 -12.58
N LYS A 187 2.42 0.57 -11.39
CA LYS A 187 3.74 1.17 -11.20
C LYS A 187 4.65 0.17 -10.50
N ALA A 188 5.80 -0.14 -11.08
CA ALA A 188 6.85 -0.89 -10.39
C ALA A 188 7.50 -0.02 -9.30
N GLY A 189 7.70 -0.56 -8.11
CA GLY A 189 8.15 0.22 -6.96
C GLY A 189 9.61 0.03 -6.61
N TYR A 190 10.08 -1.20 -6.55
CA TYR A 190 11.35 -1.58 -5.94
C TYR A 190 12.17 -2.49 -6.84
N SER A 191 13.51 -2.38 -6.72
CA SER A 191 14.48 -3.30 -7.31
C SER A 191 15.83 -3.17 -6.59
N LEU A 192 16.86 -3.84 -7.12
CA LEU A 192 18.24 -3.68 -6.68
C LEU A 192 18.86 -2.38 -7.23
N SER A 193 19.74 -1.78 -6.44
CA SER A 193 20.70 -0.77 -6.89
C SER A 193 22.12 -1.28 -6.70
N PHE A 194 23.03 -0.83 -7.56
CA PHE A 194 24.44 -1.19 -7.54
C PHE A 194 25.32 0.05 -7.61
N ARG A 195 26.45 0.02 -6.90
CA ARG A 195 27.56 0.98 -7.00
C ARG A 195 28.25 0.80 -8.36
N THR A 196 27.80 1.57 -9.35
CA THR A 196 28.32 1.45 -10.74
C THR A 196 29.77 1.87 -10.88
N ASP A 197 30.24 2.81 -10.10
CA ASP A 197 31.67 3.18 -10.03
C ASP A 197 32.54 2.00 -9.55
N VAL A 198 32.02 1.15 -8.67
CA VAL A 198 32.73 -0.07 -8.24
C VAL A 198 32.70 -1.13 -9.33
N LEU A 199 31.55 -1.33 -9.97
CA LEU A 199 31.45 -2.27 -11.11
C LEU A 199 32.41 -1.87 -12.23
N ASP A 200 32.47 -0.58 -12.62
CA ASP A 200 33.33 -0.07 -13.67
C ASP A 200 34.82 -0.32 -13.35
N ARG A 201 35.24 -0.13 -12.09
CA ARG A 201 36.64 -0.39 -11.65
C ARG A 201 37.06 -1.84 -11.85
N HIS A 202 36.12 -2.79 -11.78
CA HIS A 202 36.38 -4.22 -11.94
C HIS A 202 35.95 -4.77 -13.29
N GLY A 203 35.55 -3.91 -14.25
CA GLY A 203 35.08 -4.33 -15.57
C GLY A 203 33.78 -5.14 -15.57
N LEU A 204 32.99 -4.96 -14.52
CA LEU A 204 31.68 -5.63 -14.37
C LEU A 204 30.56 -4.78 -14.96
N THR A 205 29.51 -5.43 -15.45
CA THR A 205 28.31 -4.78 -15.99
C THR A 205 27.13 -4.92 -15.04
N LEU A 206 26.14 -4.02 -15.17
CA LEU A 206 24.89 -4.11 -14.42
C LEU A 206 24.15 -5.40 -14.78
N PRO A 207 23.74 -6.21 -13.78
CA PRO A 207 23.07 -7.49 -14.02
C PRO A 207 21.64 -7.30 -14.50
N THR A 208 21.18 -8.19 -15.35
CA THR A 208 19.82 -8.26 -15.91
C THR A 208 19.05 -9.50 -15.47
N THR A 209 19.74 -10.51 -14.97
CA THR A 209 19.19 -11.74 -14.44
C THR A 209 19.67 -12.00 -13.00
N TRP A 210 18.97 -12.84 -12.25
CA TRP A 210 19.40 -13.23 -10.90
C TRP A 210 20.65 -14.10 -10.91
N ASP A 211 20.92 -14.82 -11.99
CA ASP A 211 22.20 -15.54 -12.16
C ASP A 211 23.34 -14.54 -12.34
N GLU A 212 23.17 -13.51 -13.17
CA GLU A 212 24.17 -12.43 -13.31
C GLU A 212 24.35 -11.63 -12.01
N VAL A 213 23.27 -11.45 -11.20
CA VAL A 213 23.40 -10.86 -9.85
C VAL A 213 24.34 -11.71 -8.99
N TYR A 214 24.15 -13.04 -8.98
CA TYR A 214 25.05 -13.93 -8.26
C TYR A 214 26.51 -13.80 -8.74
N ASP A 215 26.74 -13.81 -10.06
CA ASP A 215 28.10 -13.73 -10.63
C ASP A 215 28.78 -12.37 -10.29
N VAL A 216 28.05 -11.28 -10.39
CA VAL A 216 28.55 -9.94 -9.99
C VAL A 216 28.89 -9.89 -8.51
N LEU A 217 28.00 -10.39 -7.64
CA LEU A 217 28.25 -10.41 -6.20
C LEU A 217 29.46 -11.30 -5.86
N LYS A 218 29.64 -12.41 -6.56
CA LYS A 218 30.80 -13.30 -6.38
C LYS A 218 32.10 -12.62 -6.80
N ALA A 219 32.14 -12.00 -7.96
CA ALA A 219 33.29 -11.24 -8.41
C ALA A 219 33.67 -10.11 -7.42
N LEU A 220 32.67 -9.35 -6.94
CA LEU A 220 32.89 -8.31 -5.91
C LEU A 220 33.40 -8.90 -4.59
N LYS A 221 32.94 -10.11 -4.22
CA LYS A 221 33.42 -10.81 -3.01
C LYS A 221 34.88 -11.25 -3.14
N ASP A 222 35.28 -11.73 -4.30
CA ASP A 222 36.65 -12.15 -4.57
C ASP A 222 37.61 -10.95 -4.53
N GLU A 223 37.20 -9.81 -5.08
CA GLU A 223 37.97 -8.55 -5.04
C GLU A 223 38.00 -7.88 -3.67
N HIS A 224 36.91 -8.05 -2.87
CA HIS A 224 36.75 -7.43 -1.56
C HIS A 224 36.41 -8.48 -0.47
N PRO A 225 37.34 -9.38 -0.11
CA PRO A 225 37.03 -10.53 0.78
C PRO A 225 36.47 -10.18 2.15
N GLY A 226 36.81 -8.96 2.65
CA GLY A 226 36.36 -8.44 3.95
C GLY A 226 34.93 -7.88 3.98
N THR A 227 34.20 -7.90 2.86
CA THR A 227 32.88 -7.30 2.72
C THR A 227 31.78 -8.33 2.50
N TYR A 228 30.53 -7.90 2.62
CA TYR A 228 29.37 -8.56 2.06
C TYR A 228 28.90 -7.72 0.86
N PRO A 229 29.11 -8.14 -0.39
CA PRO A 229 28.77 -7.33 -1.55
C PRO A 229 27.32 -6.85 -1.61
N PHE A 230 26.41 -7.62 -1.04
CA PHE A 230 25.00 -7.26 -0.89
C PHE A 230 24.62 -7.17 0.60
N SER A 231 24.11 -6.03 1.03
CA SER A 231 23.48 -5.84 2.33
C SER A 231 22.16 -5.09 2.14
N ASP A 232 21.12 -5.46 2.88
CA ASP A 232 19.78 -4.94 2.62
C ASP A 232 19.12 -4.33 3.85
N ARG A 233 17.99 -3.67 3.64
CA ARG A 233 17.27 -2.87 4.63
C ARG A 233 15.78 -3.24 4.70
N TRP A 234 15.01 -2.45 5.42
CA TRP A 234 13.57 -2.65 5.68
C TRP A 234 13.27 -3.95 6.44
N SER A 235 14.03 -4.16 7.52
CA SER A 235 13.93 -5.37 8.34
C SER A 235 13.36 -5.13 9.72
N THR A 236 13.37 -3.89 10.19
CA THR A 236 12.74 -3.48 11.45
C THR A 236 11.36 -2.86 11.19
N ASN A 237 10.46 -3.01 12.15
CA ASN A 237 9.08 -2.48 12.07
C ASN A 237 8.26 -3.02 10.88
N THR A 238 8.59 -4.21 10.42
CA THR A 238 7.88 -4.90 9.33
C THR A 238 7.65 -6.36 9.71
N PRO A 239 6.47 -6.92 9.36
CA PRO A 239 6.23 -8.35 9.61
C PRO A 239 7.20 -9.27 8.86
N PHE A 240 7.68 -8.84 7.67
CA PHE A 240 8.57 -9.60 6.82
C PHE A 240 9.89 -8.85 6.63
N PRO A 241 10.99 -9.23 7.34
CA PRO A 241 12.30 -8.61 7.16
C PRO A 241 12.80 -8.65 5.72
N CYS A 242 13.47 -7.61 5.25
CA CYS A 242 13.85 -7.40 3.85
C CYS A 242 12.64 -7.48 2.90
N GLY A 243 11.49 -6.96 3.33
CA GLY A 243 10.22 -7.15 2.64
C GLY A 243 10.22 -6.68 1.19
N ALA A 244 10.94 -5.62 0.84
CA ALA A 244 11.11 -5.17 -0.54
C ALA A 244 11.85 -6.21 -1.39
N LEU A 245 13.02 -6.69 -0.90
CA LEU A 245 13.80 -7.72 -1.57
C LEU A 245 12.96 -8.95 -1.87
N PHE A 246 12.31 -9.51 -0.85
CA PHE A 246 11.46 -10.68 -1.06
C PHE A 246 10.34 -10.42 -2.06
N SER A 247 9.76 -9.21 -2.11
CA SER A 247 8.67 -8.90 -3.03
C SER A 247 9.12 -8.93 -4.49
N TYR A 248 10.21 -8.25 -4.85
CA TYR A 248 10.65 -8.22 -6.24
C TYR A 248 11.45 -9.49 -6.63
N LEU A 249 12.12 -10.15 -5.68
CA LEU A 249 12.75 -11.45 -5.92
C LEU A 249 11.68 -12.53 -6.12
N GLY A 250 10.66 -12.59 -5.26
CA GLY A 250 9.55 -13.54 -5.40
C GLY A 250 8.88 -13.46 -6.76
N GLN A 251 8.70 -12.25 -7.28
CA GLN A 251 8.18 -12.03 -8.63
C GLN A 251 9.01 -12.76 -9.70
N ALA A 252 10.33 -12.76 -9.60
CA ALA A 252 11.22 -13.46 -10.54
C ALA A 252 11.11 -14.99 -10.47
N PHE A 253 10.58 -15.52 -9.37
CA PHE A 253 10.26 -16.93 -9.16
C PHE A 253 8.77 -17.26 -9.31
N GLY A 254 7.95 -16.28 -9.73
CA GLY A 254 6.53 -16.45 -9.98
C GLY A 254 5.67 -16.57 -8.71
N VAL A 255 6.15 -16.06 -7.58
CA VAL A 255 5.45 -16.13 -6.29
C VAL A 255 5.39 -14.77 -5.58
N ARG A 256 4.36 -14.55 -4.78
CA ARG A 256 4.28 -13.40 -3.88
C ARG A 256 5.11 -13.67 -2.62
N ALA A 257 5.91 -12.70 -2.21
CA ALA A 257 6.74 -12.80 -1.02
C ALA A 257 6.96 -11.41 -0.40
N GLY A 258 7.60 -11.34 0.75
CA GLY A 258 7.92 -10.07 1.40
C GLY A 258 6.67 -9.24 1.72
N TRP A 259 6.68 -7.96 1.36
CA TRP A 259 5.53 -7.07 1.58
C TRP A 259 4.28 -7.45 0.77
N THR A 260 4.46 -8.17 -0.33
CA THR A 260 3.33 -8.66 -1.15
C THR A 260 2.90 -10.08 -0.77
N TYR A 261 3.47 -10.64 0.30
CA TYR A 261 3.15 -11.99 0.74
C TYR A 261 1.72 -12.06 1.29
N ASP A 262 0.98 -12.99 0.73
CA ASP A 262 -0.27 -13.50 1.27
C ASP A 262 -0.17 -15.03 1.33
N ASN A 263 -0.78 -15.67 2.34
CA ASN A 263 -0.82 -17.11 2.46
C ASN A 263 -1.50 -17.77 1.26
N ILE A 264 -2.44 -17.06 0.64
CA ILE A 264 -3.23 -17.52 -0.50
C ILE A 264 -2.90 -16.69 -1.73
N SER A 265 -2.65 -17.34 -2.85
CA SER A 265 -2.48 -16.72 -4.17
C SER A 265 -3.18 -17.55 -5.24
N PHE A 266 -3.61 -16.88 -6.33
CA PHE A 266 -4.31 -17.58 -7.40
C PHE A 266 -3.34 -18.15 -8.43
N ASP A 267 -3.45 -19.46 -8.67
CA ASP A 267 -2.76 -20.10 -9.78
C ASP A 267 -3.61 -19.95 -11.06
N HIS A 268 -3.21 -19.02 -11.93
CA HIS A 268 -3.91 -18.74 -13.18
C HIS A 268 -3.87 -19.91 -14.19
N LYS A 269 -2.93 -20.86 -14.06
CA LYS A 269 -2.89 -22.07 -14.90
C LYS A 269 -3.85 -23.11 -14.38
N ALA A 270 -3.83 -23.36 -13.07
CA ALA A 270 -4.71 -24.32 -12.41
C ALA A 270 -6.12 -23.77 -12.13
N GLN A 271 -6.35 -22.46 -12.32
CA GLN A 271 -7.62 -21.76 -12.05
C GLN A 271 -8.14 -21.99 -10.63
N LYS A 272 -7.27 -21.92 -9.65
CA LYS A 272 -7.60 -22.13 -8.22
C LYS A 272 -6.64 -21.39 -7.31
N TYR A 273 -7.08 -21.14 -6.09
CA TYR A 273 -6.23 -20.65 -5.01
C TYR A 273 -5.33 -21.76 -4.48
N VAL A 274 -4.09 -21.40 -4.20
CA VAL A 274 -3.04 -22.26 -3.64
C VAL A 274 -2.37 -21.59 -2.45
N PHE A 275 -1.67 -22.37 -1.62
CA PHE A 275 -0.91 -21.82 -0.50
C PHE A 275 0.45 -21.31 -0.98
N THR A 276 0.69 -20.03 -0.89
CA THR A 276 1.86 -19.34 -1.47
C THR A 276 3.18 -19.90 -0.94
N GLY A 277 3.32 -20.03 0.38
CA GLY A 277 4.55 -20.49 1.02
C GLY A 277 4.89 -21.97 0.79
N ALA A 278 4.01 -22.73 0.11
CA ALA A 278 4.24 -24.13 -0.25
C ALA A 278 4.56 -24.34 -1.73
N GLN A 279 4.57 -23.30 -2.55
CA GLN A 279 4.84 -23.39 -3.98
C GLN A 279 6.33 -23.66 -4.26
N ASP A 280 6.60 -24.37 -5.37
CA ASP A 280 7.99 -24.67 -5.79
C ASP A 280 8.80 -23.40 -6.05
N GLY A 281 8.20 -22.36 -6.66
CA GLY A 281 8.86 -21.06 -6.85
C GLY A 281 9.25 -20.40 -5.53
N TYR A 282 8.44 -20.56 -4.47
CA TYR A 282 8.79 -20.07 -3.14
C TYR A 282 10.00 -20.79 -2.56
N ARG A 283 10.07 -22.10 -2.72
CA ARG A 283 11.22 -22.91 -2.33
C ARG A 283 12.48 -22.46 -3.08
N GLN A 284 12.42 -22.35 -4.41
CA GLN A 284 13.54 -21.92 -5.25
C GLN A 284 14.07 -20.53 -4.85
N MET A 285 13.17 -19.59 -4.55
CA MET A 285 13.54 -18.26 -4.02
C MET A 285 14.31 -18.38 -2.71
N VAL A 286 13.85 -19.20 -1.78
CA VAL A 286 14.52 -19.44 -0.49
C VAL A 286 15.88 -20.11 -0.68
N GLU A 287 16.00 -21.08 -1.57
CA GLU A 287 17.26 -21.75 -1.94
C GLU A 287 18.27 -20.75 -2.52
N TYR A 288 17.83 -19.84 -3.38
CA TYR A 288 18.68 -18.78 -3.94
C TYR A 288 19.24 -17.87 -2.85
N LEU A 289 18.39 -17.32 -1.96
CA LEU A 289 18.85 -16.47 -0.86
C LEU A 289 19.75 -17.22 0.12
N ARG A 290 19.43 -18.48 0.41
CA ARG A 290 20.29 -19.35 1.24
C ARG A 290 21.69 -19.48 0.63
N ARG A 291 21.80 -19.63 -0.68
CA ARG A 291 23.07 -19.70 -1.39
C ARG A 291 23.86 -18.39 -1.22
N LEU A 292 23.23 -17.22 -1.43
CA LEU A 292 23.90 -15.94 -1.24
C LEU A 292 24.45 -15.76 0.18
N VAL A 293 23.66 -16.11 1.20
CA VAL A 293 24.08 -16.00 2.60
C VAL A 293 25.18 -17.01 2.94
N ALA A 294 25.06 -18.27 2.47
CA ALA A 294 26.04 -19.32 2.72
C ALA A 294 27.41 -18.99 2.15
N GLU A 295 27.46 -18.39 0.97
CA GLU A 295 28.68 -18.00 0.27
C GLU A 295 29.18 -16.60 0.67
N LYS A 296 28.55 -15.98 1.68
CA LYS A 296 28.90 -14.64 2.18
C LYS A 296 28.78 -13.53 1.12
N LEU A 297 27.93 -13.74 0.13
CA LEU A 297 27.58 -12.74 -0.89
C LEU A 297 26.52 -11.77 -0.38
N MET A 298 25.66 -12.23 0.54
CA MET A 298 24.68 -11.41 1.22
C MET A 298 24.94 -11.38 2.73
N ASP A 299 24.88 -10.18 3.29
CA ASP A 299 25.05 -9.91 4.71
C ASP A 299 23.88 -10.50 5.52
N PRO A 300 24.12 -11.44 6.44
CA PRO A 300 23.06 -12.01 7.28
C PRO A 300 22.43 -10.99 8.23
N GLU A 301 23.10 -9.89 8.57
CA GLU A 301 22.52 -8.81 9.38
C GLU A 301 21.42 -8.07 8.63
N SER A 302 21.32 -8.19 7.31
CA SER A 302 20.25 -7.63 6.50
C SER A 302 18.86 -7.95 7.05
N PHE A 303 18.69 -9.10 7.70
CA PHE A 303 17.38 -9.53 8.24
C PHE A 303 17.07 -8.99 9.65
N SER A 304 17.95 -8.15 10.22
CA SER A 304 17.78 -7.66 11.61
C SER A 304 18.29 -6.23 11.82
N GLN A 305 19.11 -5.70 10.92
CA GLN A 305 19.67 -4.35 11.03
C GLN A 305 18.62 -3.26 10.79
N THR A 306 18.88 -2.07 11.31
CA THR A 306 18.08 -0.88 11.01
C THR A 306 18.41 -0.35 9.61
N ASP A 307 17.52 0.48 9.07
CA ASP A 307 17.72 1.12 7.77
C ASP A 307 18.98 1.99 7.76
N ASP A 308 19.24 2.73 8.84
CA ASP A 308 20.43 3.56 8.99
C ASP A 308 21.71 2.72 8.99
N GLN A 309 21.72 1.59 9.71
CA GLN A 309 22.88 0.67 9.71
C GLN A 309 23.18 0.13 8.30
N ALA A 310 22.14 -0.23 7.54
CA ALA A 310 22.30 -0.70 6.17
C ALA A 310 22.90 0.39 5.28
N VAL A 311 22.36 1.61 5.33
CA VAL A 311 22.89 2.75 4.56
C VAL A 311 24.33 3.09 4.95
N GLN A 312 24.67 3.06 6.24
CA GLN A 312 26.07 3.28 6.68
C GLN A 312 27.04 2.23 6.12
N LYS A 313 26.62 0.96 5.96
CA LYS A 313 27.45 -0.07 5.29
C LYS A 313 27.70 0.26 3.82
N LEU A 314 26.70 0.79 3.11
CA LEU A 314 26.86 1.24 1.73
C LEU A 314 27.85 2.41 1.61
N LEU A 315 27.74 3.40 2.50
CA LEU A 315 28.62 4.56 2.55
C LEU A 315 30.08 4.20 2.95
N ALA A 316 30.23 3.23 3.84
CA ALA A 316 31.52 2.72 4.30
C ALA A 316 32.15 1.65 3.37
N GLU A 317 31.60 1.44 2.17
CA GLU A 317 32.06 0.44 1.18
C GLU A 317 32.13 -0.99 1.75
N LYS A 318 31.20 -1.32 2.68
CA LYS A 318 31.02 -2.67 3.22
C LYS A 318 30.04 -3.50 2.39
N CYS A 319 29.25 -2.85 1.54
CA CYS A 319 28.42 -3.46 0.51
C CYS A 319 28.36 -2.57 -0.72
N TYR A 320 27.95 -3.14 -1.85
CA TYR A 320 27.94 -2.49 -3.17
C TYR A 320 26.59 -2.63 -3.87
N ALA A 321 25.69 -3.43 -3.29
CA ALA A 321 24.31 -3.61 -3.73
C ALA A 321 23.36 -3.48 -2.55
N MET A 322 22.17 -2.88 -2.80
CA MET A 322 21.10 -2.69 -1.82
C MET A 322 19.76 -2.50 -2.53
N SER A 323 18.65 -2.95 -1.92
CA SER A 323 17.31 -2.65 -2.41
C SER A 323 17.05 -1.14 -2.45
N ALA A 324 16.40 -0.68 -3.49
CA ALA A 324 16.03 0.71 -3.68
C ALA A 324 14.63 0.87 -4.27
N ASN A 325 14.06 2.02 -4.08
CA ASN A 325 13.06 2.62 -4.95
C ASN A 325 13.64 3.96 -5.48
N PRO A 326 13.04 4.58 -6.49
CA PRO A 326 13.59 5.82 -7.07
C PRO A 326 13.78 6.96 -6.06
N GLN A 327 12.91 7.06 -5.07
CA GLN A 327 13.01 8.07 -4.02
C GLN A 327 14.24 7.82 -3.13
N GLU A 328 14.38 6.61 -2.59
CA GLU A 328 15.52 6.24 -1.75
C GLU A 328 16.86 6.34 -2.50
N LEU A 329 16.86 5.94 -3.77
CA LEU A 329 18.04 6.05 -4.62
C LEU A 329 18.55 7.49 -4.67
N VAL A 330 17.67 8.46 -4.89
CA VAL A 330 18.03 9.88 -5.07
C VAL A 330 18.23 10.59 -3.73
N GLN A 331 17.24 10.53 -2.84
CA GLN A 331 17.22 11.32 -1.61
C GLN A 331 18.15 10.79 -0.52
N ASN A 332 18.46 9.50 -0.54
CA ASN A 332 19.23 8.86 0.51
C ASN A 332 20.58 8.35 -0.01
N TYR A 333 20.59 7.39 -0.95
CA TYR A 333 21.83 6.74 -1.33
C TYR A 333 22.75 7.68 -2.11
N ARG A 334 22.28 8.23 -3.22
CA ARG A 334 23.07 9.12 -4.06
C ARG A 334 23.50 10.38 -3.31
N TYR A 335 22.54 11.03 -2.64
CA TYR A 335 22.81 12.24 -1.86
C TYR A 335 23.91 12.05 -0.79
N ASN A 336 23.88 10.95 -0.05
CA ASN A 336 24.90 10.69 0.97
C ASN A 336 26.22 10.20 0.37
N LEU A 337 26.18 9.40 -0.70
CA LEU A 337 27.38 8.95 -1.40
C LEU A 337 28.18 10.13 -2.01
N GLU A 338 27.51 11.03 -2.69
CA GLU A 338 28.15 12.23 -3.30
C GLU A 338 28.86 13.12 -2.27
N LYS A 339 28.36 13.12 -1.02
CA LYS A 339 28.99 13.89 0.08
C LYS A 339 30.17 13.19 0.75
N GLN A 340 30.20 11.87 0.75
CA GLN A 340 31.13 11.09 1.58
C GLN A 340 32.15 10.29 0.77
N VAL A 341 31.86 9.98 -0.49
CA VAL A 341 32.68 9.11 -1.33
C VAL A 341 32.89 9.78 -2.68
N GLU A 342 34.12 10.27 -2.92
CA GLU A 342 34.44 10.96 -4.17
C GLU A 342 34.26 10.03 -5.39
N GLY A 343 33.56 10.53 -6.40
CA GLY A 343 33.30 9.80 -7.65
C GLY A 343 32.31 8.65 -7.54
N ALA A 344 31.67 8.46 -6.39
CA ALA A 344 30.68 7.40 -6.20
C ALA A 344 29.48 7.56 -7.15
N LYS A 345 29.05 6.45 -7.73
CA LYS A 345 27.85 6.36 -8.57
C LYS A 345 27.00 5.18 -8.15
N ILE A 346 25.70 5.35 -8.17
CA ILE A 346 24.75 4.27 -7.86
C ILE A 346 23.57 4.33 -8.82
N GLU A 347 23.19 3.19 -9.38
CA GLU A 347 22.03 3.05 -10.27
C GLU A 347 21.14 1.91 -9.82
N MET A 348 19.82 2.09 -10.04
CA MET A 348 18.82 1.05 -9.84
C MET A 348 18.61 0.29 -11.16
N VAL A 349 18.67 -1.04 -11.11
CA VAL A 349 18.40 -1.91 -12.26
C VAL A 349 16.91 -2.24 -12.37
N PRO A 350 16.38 -2.55 -13.57
CA PRO A 350 15.09 -3.25 -13.68
C PRO A 350 15.14 -4.53 -12.84
N VAL A 351 14.00 -4.96 -12.30
CA VAL A 351 13.99 -6.21 -11.51
C VAL A 351 14.66 -7.33 -12.31
N PRO A 352 15.73 -7.97 -11.80
CA PRO A 352 16.42 -9.00 -12.56
C PRO A 352 15.50 -10.15 -12.95
N LEU A 353 15.69 -10.73 -14.14
CA LEU A 353 14.90 -11.86 -14.59
C LEU A 353 15.28 -13.13 -13.83
N GLY A 354 14.30 -13.98 -13.58
CA GLY A 354 14.47 -15.28 -12.98
C GLY A 354 13.68 -16.35 -13.73
N PRO A 355 13.44 -17.52 -13.12
CA PRO A 355 12.77 -18.66 -13.76
C PRO A 355 11.36 -18.36 -14.29
N ALA A 356 10.64 -17.38 -13.71
CA ALA A 356 9.33 -16.99 -14.16
C ALA A 356 9.35 -16.17 -15.48
N GLY A 357 10.54 -15.75 -15.93
CA GLY A 357 10.68 -14.96 -17.16
C GLY A 357 10.35 -13.47 -16.99
N PRO A 358 10.10 -12.74 -18.10
CA PRO A 358 9.88 -11.31 -18.12
C PRO A 358 8.45 -10.91 -17.72
N VAL A 359 7.98 -11.41 -16.58
CA VAL A 359 6.63 -11.15 -16.06
C VAL A 359 6.68 -10.15 -14.90
N VAL A 360 5.55 -9.47 -14.67
CA VAL A 360 5.23 -8.76 -13.44
C VAL A 360 3.98 -9.41 -12.86
N LEU A 361 4.06 -9.91 -11.63
CA LEU A 361 2.89 -10.45 -10.96
C LEU A 361 1.81 -9.37 -10.87
N GLY A 362 0.58 -9.74 -11.11
CA GLY A 362 -0.56 -8.83 -11.16
C GLY A 362 -0.58 -7.89 -9.95
N GLY A 363 -0.11 -6.67 -10.17
CA GLY A 363 -0.17 -5.60 -9.21
C GLY A 363 -1.51 -4.88 -9.30
N SER A 364 -2.21 -4.75 -8.20
CA SER A 364 -3.41 -3.92 -8.16
C SER A 364 -3.05 -2.48 -8.58
N ARG A 365 -3.90 -1.90 -9.43
CA ARG A 365 -3.86 -0.47 -9.75
C ARG A 365 -4.59 0.36 -8.70
N LEU A 366 -4.98 -0.27 -7.61
CA LEU A 366 -5.49 0.40 -6.42
C LEU A 366 -4.35 0.69 -5.46
N GLU A 367 -4.36 1.87 -4.90
CA GLU A 367 -3.41 2.33 -3.88
C GLU A 367 -4.15 2.47 -2.54
N ASN A 368 -3.44 2.87 -1.48
CA ASN A 368 -4.10 3.29 -0.25
C ASN A 368 -5.19 4.34 -0.56
N GLY A 369 -6.18 4.43 0.29
CA GLY A 369 -7.34 5.26 0.02
C GLY A 369 -7.92 5.92 1.27
N VAL A 370 -9.18 6.34 1.13
CA VAL A 370 -9.94 7.04 2.16
C VAL A 370 -11.07 6.16 2.65
N MET A 371 -11.09 5.84 3.94
CA MET A 371 -12.31 5.36 4.61
C MET A 371 -13.17 6.57 5.02
N ILE A 372 -14.46 6.39 4.99
CA ILE A 372 -15.42 7.38 5.52
C ILE A 372 -16.00 6.85 6.82
N PHE A 373 -15.79 7.59 7.91
CA PHE A 373 -16.35 7.22 9.20
C PHE A 373 -17.87 7.31 9.18
N SER A 374 -18.56 6.31 9.73
CA SER A 374 -20.03 6.17 9.59
C SER A 374 -20.82 7.37 10.13
N LYS A 375 -20.28 8.06 11.15
CA LYS A 375 -20.93 9.29 11.67
C LYS A 375 -20.99 10.43 10.64
N ALA A 376 -20.17 10.42 9.60
CA ALA A 376 -20.23 11.41 8.51
C ALA A 376 -21.57 11.40 7.79
N LEU A 377 -22.25 10.24 7.72
CA LEU A 377 -23.58 10.13 7.14
C LEU A 377 -24.65 10.93 7.91
N LYS A 378 -24.41 11.29 9.16
CA LYS A 378 -25.32 12.14 9.96
C LYS A 378 -25.18 13.63 9.66
N SER A 379 -24.12 14.05 8.94
CA SER A 379 -23.90 15.44 8.56
C SER A 379 -24.91 15.89 7.51
N ASP A 380 -25.43 17.10 7.64
CA ASP A 380 -26.29 17.74 6.64
C ASP A 380 -25.50 18.07 5.35
N SER A 381 -24.17 18.10 5.41
CA SER A 381 -23.26 18.34 4.28
C SER A 381 -22.64 17.06 3.70
N PHE A 382 -23.24 15.88 3.95
CA PHE A 382 -22.69 14.60 3.52
C PHE A 382 -22.48 14.52 1.99
N VAL A 383 -23.46 15.00 1.21
CA VAL A 383 -23.35 14.99 -0.26
C VAL A 383 -22.21 15.89 -0.72
N ALA A 384 -22.10 17.08 -0.16
CA ALA A 384 -20.99 18.01 -0.45
C ALA A 384 -19.62 17.41 -0.07
N MET A 385 -19.54 16.68 1.05
CA MET A 385 -18.34 15.98 1.46
C MET A 385 -17.92 14.91 0.43
N MET A 386 -18.87 14.10 -0.05
CA MET A 386 -18.56 13.08 -1.08
C MET A 386 -18.14 13.71 -2.40
N GLN A 387 -18.75 14.82 -2.81
CA GLN A 387 -18.34 15.59 -4.00
C GLN A 387 -16.95 16.20 -3.83
N PHE A 388 -16.63 16.73 -2.64
CA PHE A 388 -15.30 17.23 -2.30
C PHE A 388 -14.23 16.15 -2.36
N VAL A 389 -14.51 14.96 -1.79
CA VAL A 389 -13.62 13.79 -1.84
C VAL A 389 -13.41 13.37 -3.30
N ASP A 390 -14.49 13.31 -4.08
CA ASP A 390 -14.40 13.00 -5.52
C ASP A 390 -13.52 13.99 -6.28
N TRP A 391 -13.65 15.28 -5.99
CA TRP A 391 -12.83 16.29 -6.65
C TRP A 391 -11.37 16.20 -6.22
N LEU A 392 -11.07 16.14 -4.92
CA LEU A 392 -9.69 16.20 -4.43
C LEU A 392 -8.88 14.96 -4.84
N TRP A 393 -9.44 13.76 -4.68
CA TRP A 393 -8.69 12.52 -4.91
C TRP A 393 -8.90 11.89 -6.29
N TYR A 394 -9.93 12.32 -7.05
CA TYR A 394 -10.24 11.67 -8.32
C TYR A 394 -10.37 12.61 -9.52
N SER A 395 -10.53 13.91 -9.35
CA SER A 395 -10.45 14.82 -10.49
C SER A 395 -8.98 15.07 -10.88
N ASP A 396 -8.74 15.34 -12.17
CA ASP A 396 -7.39 15.66 -12.64
C ASP A 396 -6.89 16.99 -12.06
N GLU A 397 -7.78 17.92 -11.78
CA GLU A 397 -7.43 19.21 -11.18
C GLU A 397 -7.08 19.07 -9.70
N GLY A 398 -7.89 18.36 -8.91
CA GLY A 398 -7.62 18.10 -7.50
C GLY A 398 -6.32 17.34 -7.30
N GLN A 399 -6.11 16.29 -8.10
CA GLN A 399 -4.85 15.51 -8.07
C GLN A 399 -3.63 16.32 -8.51
N ARG A 400 -3.79 17.23 -9.48
CA ARG A 400 -2.72 18.15 -9.89
C ARG A 400 -2.41 19.15 -8.79
N LEU A 401 -3.42 19.74 -8.18
CA LEU A 401 -3.24 20.62 -7.01
C LEU A 401 -2.47 19.87 -5.90
N ALA A 402 -2.94 18.69 -5.52
CA ALA A 402 -2.31 17.93 -4.44
C ALA A 402 -0.83 17.55 -4.73
N ARG A 403 -0.43 17.41 -6.00
CA ARG A 403 0.94 17.03 -6.40
C ARG A 403 1.81 18.21 -6.75
N TRP A 404 1.37 19.05 -7.67
CA TRP A 404 2.17 20.14 -8.26
C TRP A 404 1.92 21.50 -7.62
N GLY A 405 0.78 21.64 -6.91
CA GLY A 405 0.40 22.89 -6.26
C GLY A 405 -0.18 23.90 -7.24
N VAL A 406 0.36 25.11 -7.26
CA VAL A 406 -0.21 26.26 -7.96
C VAL A 406 0.67 26.67 -9.15
N GLU A 407 0.07 26.63 -10.33
CA GLU A 407 0.76 27.06 -11.55
C GLU A 407 1.17 28.54 -11.47
N GLY A 408 2.40 28.85 -11.87
CA GLY A 408 3.00 30.17 -11.73
C GLY A 408 3.65 30.42 -10.36
N THR A 409 3.26 29.69 -9.31
CA THR A 409 3.80 29.82 -7.94
C THR A 409 4.79 28.69 -7.63
N THR A 410 4.37 27.43 -7.73
CA THR A 410 5.20 26.27 -7.40
C THR A 410 5.76 25.59 -8.66
N TYR A 411 5.05 25.65 -9.77
CA TYR A 411 5.47 25.07 -11.03
C TYR A 411 5.03 25.90 -12.24
N THR A 412 5.57 25.56 -13.39
CA THR A 412 5.10 26.00 -14.71
C THR A 412 4.75 24.76 -15.56
N ARG A 413 3.81 24.94 -16.49
CA ARG A 413 3.36 23.87 -17.38
C ARG A 413 3.44 24.31 -18.85
N SER A 414 3.90 23.41 -19.72
CA SER A 414 3.84 23.55 -21.17
C SER A 414 3.37 22.21 -21.76
N GLY A 415 2.12 22.14 -22.20
CA GLY A 415 1.48 20.87 -22.60
C GLY A 415 1.43 19.89 -21.43
N SER A 416 2.01 18.70 -21.61
CA SER A 416 2.15 17.66 -20.57
C SER A 416 3.43 17.80 -19.72
N GLN A 417 4.29 18.78 -20.00
CA GLN A 417 5.53 18.97 -19.28
C GLN A 417 5.34 19.92 -18.10
N TYR A 418 5.71 19.45 -16.91
CA TYR A 418 5.71 20.19 -15.67
C TYR A 418 7.16 20.47 -15.24
N ARG A 419 7.39 21.67 -14.72
CA ARG A 419 8.71 22.07 -14.17
C ARG A 419 8.49 22.86 -12.89
N LEU A 420 9.22 22.51 -11.82
CA LEU A 420 9.26 23.29 -10.60
C LEU A 420 9.78 24.70 -10.92
N LYS A 421 9.32 25.68 -10.18
CA LYS A 421 9.89 27.03 -10.22
C LYS A 421 11.31 27.00 -9.65
N PRO A 422 12.22 27.86 -10.15
CA PRO A 422 13.54 27.99 -9.57
C PRO A 422 13.51 28.18 -8.05
N GLY A 423 14.41 27.53 -7.33
CA GLY A 423 14.48 27.58 -5.87
C GLY A 423 13.46 26.72 -5.14
N ILE A 424 12.77 25.82 -5.83
CA ILE A 424 11.86 24.83 -5.23
C ILE A 424 12.39 23.43 -5.52
N SER A 425 12.62 22.65 -4.48
CA SER A 425 12.94 21.22 -4.54
C SER A 425 11.69 20.36 -4.39
N LEU A 426 11.75 19.16 -4.92
CA LEU A 426 10.82 18.08 -4.64
C LEU A 426 11.63 16.83 -4.34
N MET A 427 11.38 16.24 -3.17
CA MET A 427 12.03 14.99 -2.77
C MET A 427 13.57 15.06 -2.89
N GLY A 428 14.16 16.19 -2.52
CA GLY A 428 15.62 16.39 -2.55
C GLY A 428 16.23 16.51 -3.95
N SER A 429 15.41 16.75 -4.99
CA SER A 429 15.90 16.92 -6.38
C SER A 429 16.87 18.10 -6.57
N ASP A 430 16.81 19.05 -5.68
CA ASP A 430 17.75 20.18 -5.58
C ASP A 430 18.01 20.44 -4.08
N PRO A 431 19.12 19.94 -3.53
CA PRO A 431 19.41 20.06 -2.10
C PRO A 431 19.73 21.51 -1.67
N ASP A 432 20.10 22.38 -2.61
CA ASP A 432 20.41 23.79 -2.34
C ASP A 432 19.19 24.71 -2.51
N ALA A 433 18.06 24.17 -2.94
CA ALA A 433 16.85 24.95 -3.08
C ALA A 433 16.35 25.46 -1.72
N PRO A 434 16.04 26.78 -1.59
CA PRO A 434 15.58 27.37 -0.33
C PRO A 434 14.19 26.90 0.12
N LYS A 435 13.44 26.25 -0.76
CA LYS A 435 12.07 25.74 -0.50
C LYS A 435 11.88 24.31 -0.98
N ASP A 436 11.04 23.58 -0.30
CA ASP A 436 10.64 22.23 -0.66
C ASP A 436 9.12 22.10 -0.78
N MET A 437 8.66 21.39 -1.80
CA MET A 437 7.22 21.21 -2.09
C MET A 437 6.45 20.61 -0.93
N GLN A 438 7.02 19.62 -0.24
CA GLN A 438 6.38 18.91 0.85
C GLN A 438 6.49 19.70 2.17
N LYS A 439 7.71 20.14 2.52
CA LYS A 439 8.00 20.77 3.81
C LYS A 439 7.42 22.18 3.94
N ASP A 440 7.49 22.97 2.85
CA ASP A 440 7.19 24.40 2.91
C ASP A 440 5.83 24.76 2.32
N TYR A 441 5.32 23.93 1.41
CA TYR A 441 4.05 24.19 0.75
C TYR A 441 2.97 23.15 1.05
N GLY A 442 3.31 21.95 1.52
CA GLY A 442 2.39 20.85 1.84
C GLY A 442 1.85 20.09 0.63
N PHE A 443 2.40 20.33 -0.58
CA PHE A 443 2.06 19.58 -1.79
C PHE A 443 2.87 18.28 -1.88
N TYR A 444 2.42 17.35 -2.73
CA TYR A 444 2.98 16.01 -2.83
C TYR A 444 3.00 15.26 -1.48
N ASN A 445 2.03 15.56 -0.65
CA ASN A 445 1.85 14.93 0.65
C ASN A 445 1.17 13.57 0.47
N GLY A 446 1.72 12.52 1.09
CA GLY A 446 1.20 11.17 0.99
C GLY A 446 -0.20 10.93 1.58
N VAL A 447 -0.81 11.94 2.22
CA VAL A 447 -2.20 11.92 2.68
C VAL A 447 -3.17 12.31 1.58
N PHE A 448 -2.75 13.19 0.66
CA PHE A 448 -3.63 13.79 -0.35
C PHE A 448 -3.23 13.47 -1.80
N ALA A 449 -1.99 13.06 -2.04
CA ALA A 449 -1.42 12.93 -3.38
C ALA A 449 -1.16 11.45 -3.75
N TYR A 450 -2.21 10.68 -4.02
CA TYR A 450 -2.10 9.31 -4.52
C TYR A 450 -3.08 9.02 -5.67
N GLY A 451 -2.82 7.95 -6.40
CA GLY A 451 -3.56 7.65 -7.64
C GLY A 451 -3.28 8.64 -8.77
N GLY A 452 -3.94 8.50 -9.89
CA GLY A 452 -3.94 9.45 -11.00
C GLY A 452 -3.70 8.85 -12.38
N SER A 453 -3.86 9.68 -13.41
CA SER A 453 -3.51 9.32 -14.79
C SER A 453 -2.01 9.07 -14.90
N TRP A 454 -1.62 8.24 -15.88
CA TRP A 454 -0.20 7.96 -16.10
C TRP A 454 0.59 9.24 -16.45
N GLU A 455 -0.02 10.15 -17.20
CA GLU A 455 0.57 11.46 -17.51
C GLU A 455 0.91 12.22 -16.22
N LEU A 456 -0.04 12.34 -15.30
CA LEU A 456 0.17 13.08 -14.06
C LEU A 456 1.17 12.37 -13.12
N VAL A 457 1.06 11.07 -12.96
CA VAL A 457 1.96 10.29 -12.10
C VAL A 457 3.38 10.32 -12.65
N SER A 458 3.56 10.08 -13.96
CA SER A 458 4.88 10.05 -14.60
C SER A 458 5.51 11.44 -14.76
N SER A 459 4.73 12.52 -14.67
CA SER A 459 5.26 13.88 -14.67
C SER A 459 6.16 14.17 -13.48
N MET A 460 5.98 13.43 -12.37
CA MET A 460 6.81 13.54 -11.17
C MET A 460 8.11 12.71 -11.24
N PHE A 461 8.27 11.85 -12.25
CA PHE A 461 9.41 10.94 -12.34
C PHE A 461 10.68 11.66 -12.76
N GLY A 462 11.74 11.46 -11.99
CA GLY A 462 13.09 11.80 -12.40
C GLY A 462 13.60 10.90 -13.54
N PRO A 463 14.81 11.18 -14.09
CA PRO A 463 15.37 10.40 -15.21
C PRO A 463 15.49 8.90 -14.90
N ASP A 464 16.00 8.56 -13.71
CA ASP A 464 16.17 7.15 -13.28
C ASP A 464 14.84 6.41 -13.21
N GLU A 465 13.82 7.03 -12.60
CA GLU A 465 12.49 6.42 -12.50
C GLU A 465 11.86 6.25 -13.88
N LYS A 466 12.01 7.22 -14.79
CA LYS A 466 11.54 7.08 -16.18
C LYS A 466 12.20 5.90 -16.89
N LYS A 467 13.53 5.75 -16.75
CA LYS A 467 14.30 4.62 -17.31
C LYS A 467 13.80 3.29 -16.74
N PHE A 468 13.65 3.21 -15.41
CA PHE A 468 13.17 2.03 -14.69
C PHE A 468 11.75 1.64 -15.12
N GLN A 469 10.80 2.59 -15.07
CA GLN A 469 9.41 2.33 -15.45
C GLN A 469 9.28 1.93 -16.93
N ALA A 470 10.05 2.54 -17.83
CA ALA A 470 10.06 2.16 -19.25
C ALA A 470 10.55 0.73 -19.46
N ALA A 471 11.54 0.28 -18.70
CA ALA A 471 12.04 -1.10 -18.76
C ALA A 471 11.01 -2.10 -18.19
N MET A 472 10.39 -1.77 -17.05
CA MET A 472 9.38 -2.62 -16.43
C MET A 472 8.08 -2.72 -17.24
N ALA A 473 7.70 -1.65 -17.95
CA ALA A 473 6.51 -1.63 -18.82
C ALA A 473 6.61 -2.57 -20.04
N ARG A 474 7.82 -3.06 -20.38
CA ARG A 474 8.02 -4.05 -21.47
C ARG A 474 7.71 -5.48 -21.05
N ARG A 475 7.48 -5.71 -19.74
CA ARG A 475 7.20 -7.04 -19.20
C ARG A 475 5.72 -7.34 -19.29
N GLU A 476 5.41 -8.63 -19.41
CA GLU A 476 4.04 -9.10 -19.34
C GLU A 476 3.45 -8.83 -17.95
N GLN A 477 2.33 -8.10 -17.92
CA GLN A 477 1.57 -7.89 -16.70
C GLN A 477 0.61 -9.05 -16.51
N LEU A 478 0.86 -9.91 -15.53
CA LEU A 478 -0.09 -10.97 -15.20
C LEU A 478 -1.37 -10.37 -14.61
N PRO A 479 -2.52 -11.02 -14.81
CA PRO A 479 -3.77 -10.56 -14.22
C PRO A 479 -3.71 -10.58 -12.68
N ILE A 480 -4.52 -9.74 -12.06
CA ILE A 480 -4.73 -9.78 -10.60
C ILE A 480 -5.48 -11.05 -10.21
N ASP A 481 -5.36 -11.45 -8.95
CA ASP A 481 -6.13 -12.57 -8.42
C ASP A 481 -7.62 -12.24 -8.47
N PRO A 482 -8.51 -13.17 -8.87
CA PRO A 482 -9.94 -12.92 -8.94
C PRO A 482 -10.54 -12.71 -7.55
N ALA A 483 -11.69 -12.03 -7.49
CA ALA A 483 -12.41 -11.82 -6.24
C ALA A 483 -12.88 -13.16 -5.62
N HIS A 484 -12.77 -13.27 -4.31
CA HIS A 484 -13.21 -14.43 -3.52
C HIS A 484 -13.70 -14.01 -2.13
N PRO A 485 -14.73 -13.17 -2.03
CA PRO A 485 -15.18 -12.60 -0.76
C PRO A 485 -15.63 -13.69 0.21
N LEU A 486 -15.04 -13.70 1.40
CA LEU A 486 -15.41 -14.62 2.48
C LEU A 486 -16.65 -14.11 3.19
N GLN A 487 -17.57 -15.00 3.54
CA GLN A 487 -18.69 -14.69 4.43
C GLN A 487 -18.19 -14.43 5.86
N SER A 488 -18.97 -13.75 6.70
CA SER A 488 -18.50 -13.34 8.03
C SER A 488 -17.93 -14.48 8.87
N PHE A 489 -18.62 -15.64 8.90
CA PHE A 489 -18.12 -16.81 9.64
C PHE A 489 -16.87 -17.43 8.98
N GLU A 490 -16.77 -17.40 7.64
CA GLU A 490 -15.59 -17.85 6.89
C GLU A 490 -14.39 -16.93 7.18
N GLN A 491 -14.65 -15.62 7.28
CA GLN A 491 -13.61 -14.63 7.64
C GLN A 491 -13.08 -14.84 9.07
N GLU A 492 -13.96 -15.16 10.03
CA GLU A 492 -13.55 -15.51 11.39
C GLU A 492 -12.65 -16.74 11.40
N GLN A 493 -13.04 -17.80 10.67
CA GLN A 493 -12.23 -19.02 10.55
C GLN A 493 -10.90 -18.76 9.84
N ALA A 494 -10.91 -18.04 8.71
CA ALA A 494 -9.71 -17.67 7.99
C ALA A 494 -8.73 -16.94 8.91
N THR A 495 -9.18 -15.95 9.66
CA THR A 495 -8.35 -15.17 10.59
C THR A 495 -7.66 -16.04 11.65
N LEU A 496 -8.35 -17.07 12.17
CA LEU A 496 -7.77 -18.00 13.14
C LEU A 496 -6.61 -18.84 12.55
N TRP A 497 -6.65 -19.14 11.26
CA TRP A 497 -5.63 -19.96 10.59
C TRP A 497 -4.55 -19.11 9.92
N ASP A 498 -4.92 -17.97 9.36
CA ASP A 498 -4.04 -17.14 8.53
C ASP A 498 -2.82 -16.62 9.32
N THR A 499 -3.05 -16.00 10.47
CA THR A 499 -1.97 -15.43 11.27
C THR A 499 -0.93 -16.46 11.71
N PRO A 500 -1.29 -17.61 12.32
CA PRO A 500 -0.31 -18.63 12.68
C PRO A 500 0.42 -19.24 11.48
N LEU A 501 -0.24 -19.37 10.32
CA LEU A 501 0.38 -19.85 9.08
C LEU A 501 1.39 -18.82 8.56
N LYS A 502 1.01 -17.55 8.48
CA LYS A 502 1.88 -16.45 8.03
C LYS A 502 3.13 -16.34 8.89
N ASP A 503 2.98 -16.37 10.21
CA ASP A 503 4.10 -16.36 11.15
C ASP A 503 5.02 -17.57 10.95
N THR A 504 4.44 -18.77 10.72
CA THR A 504 5.19 -19.98 10.45
C THR A 504 6.00 -19.87 9.15
N VAL A 505 5.40 -19.32 8.08
CA VAL A 505 6.10 -19.08 6.81
C VAL A 505 7.25 -18.11 7.00
N ILE A 506 7.01 -16.95 7.61
CA ILE A 506 8.03 -15.91 7.80
C ILE A 506 9.21 -16.44 8.63
N GLN A 507 8.93 -17.06 9.77
CA GLN A 507 9.96 -17.60 10.66
C GLN A 507 10.79 -18.70 9.99
N ASN A 508 10.14 -19.62 9.26
CA ASN A 508 10.86 -20.71 8.60
C ASN A 508 11.63 -20.23 7.37
N THR A 509 11.09 -19.27 6.61
CA THR A 509 11.82 -18.60 5.52
C THR A 509 13.15 -18.05 6.03
N LEU A 510 13.14 -17.29 7.11
CA LEU A 510 14.36 -16.73 7.71
C LEU A 510 15.29 -17.81 8.25
N ARG A 511 14.75 -18.88 8.88
CA ARG A 511 15.57 -20.00 9.35
C ARG A 511 16.27 -20.75 8.22
N PHE A 512 15.58 -20.97 7.10
CA PHE A 512 16.17 -21.59 5.91
C PHE A 512 17.25 -20.70 5.31
N VAL A 513 16.94 -19.43 5.05
CA VAL A 513 17.87 -18.45 4.46
C VAL A 513 19.12 -18.30 5.30
N LEU A 514 18.98 -18.18 6.63
CA LEU A 514 20.11 -18.05 7.56
C LEU A 514 20.82 -19.39 7.88
N GLY A 515 20.33 -20.51 7.34
CA GLY A 515 20.91 -21.85 7.58
C GLY A 515 20.66 -22.43 8.97
N LYS A 516 19.75 -21.81 9.75
CA LYS A 516 19.33 -22.32 11.07
C LYS A 516 18.37 -23.51 10.94
N ARG A 517 17.79 -23.73 9.76
CA ARG A 517 17.03 -24.92 9.35
C ARG A 517 17.57 -25.39 8.01
N PRO A 518 18.04 -26.65 7.88
CA PRO A 518 18.56 -27.13 6.61
C PRO A 518 17.44 -27.32 5.57
N LEU A 519 17.72 -27.04 4.30
CA LEU A 519 16.74 -27.17 3.21
C LEU A 519 16.21 -28.60 3.02
N SER A 520 16.95 -29.62 3.47
CA SER A 520 16.47 -31.00 3.53
C SER A 520 15.25 -31.22 4.44
N GLN A 521 14.93 -30.24 5.31
CA GLN A 521 13.73 -30.26 6.15
C GLN A 521 12.54 -29.52 5.51
N TRP A 522 12.56 -29.28 4.20
CA TRP A 522 11.45 -28.62 3.53
C TRP A 522 10.13 -29.41 3.68
N ASP A 523 10.15 -30.72 3.54
CA ASP A 523 8.97 -31.55 3.72
C ASP A 523 8.41 -31.50 5.16
N ALA A 524 9.30 -31.42 6.16
CA ALA A 524 8.89 -31.21 7.55
C ALA A 524 8.23 -29.85 7.77
N TYR A 525 8.70 -28.81 7.06
CA TYR A 525 8.05 -27.50 7.05
C TYR A 525 6.65 -27.56 6.41
N LEU A 526 6.49 -28.27 5.28
CA LEU A 526 5.18 -28.46 4.66
C LEU A 526 4.22 -29.25 5.59
N ALA A 527 4.74 -30.25 6.32
CA ALA A 527 3.95 -30.98 7.32
C ALA A 527 3.52 -30.06 8.48
N GLU A 528 4.38 -29.15 8.92
CA GLU A 528 4.07 -28.15 9.93
C GLU A 528 2.93 -27.21 9.47
N LEU A 529 2.96 -26.72 8.24
CA LEU A 529 1.89 -25.91 7.66
C LEU A 529 0.57 -26.69 7.59
N LYS A 530 0.60 -27.95 7.16
CA LYS A 530 -0.59 -28.82 7.13
C LYS A 530 -1.20 -28.98 8.52
N SER A 531 -0.39 -29.16 9.55
CA SER A 531 -0.86 -29.29 10.93
C SER A 531 -1.53 -28.00 11.48
N LYS A 532 -1.29 -26.86 10.83
CA LYS A 532 -1.85 -25.54 11.16
C LYS A 532 -3.04 -25.14 10.26
N ASN A 533 -3.73 -26.11 9.68
CA ASN A 533 -4.91 -25.92 8.83
C ASN A 533 -4.64 -25.23 7.48
N MET A 534 -3.43 -25.39 6.91
CA MET A 534 -3.09 -24.84 5.59
C MET A 534 -4.10 -25.28 4.51
N GLN A 535 -4.46 -26.58 4.49
CA GLN A 535 -5.39 -27.10 3.48
C GLN A 535 -6.80 -26.54 3.66
N GLN A 536 -7.26 -26.44 4.90
CA GLN A 536 -8.58 -25.87 5.22
C GLN A 536 -8.68 -24.40 4.79
N LEU A 537 -7.61 -23.62 4.95
CA LEU A 537 -7.56 -22.24 4.47
C LEU A 537 -7.68 -22.19 2.94
N VAL A 538 -6.91 -23.01 2.23
CA VAL A 538 -6.97 -23.11 0.75
C VAL A 538 -8.37 -23.50 0.27
N ASP A 539 -8.98 -24.51 0.90
CA ASP A 539 -10.32 -24.99 0.53
C ASP A 539 -11.39 -23.94 0.77
N LEU A 540 -11.26 -23.18 1.85
CA LEU A 540 -12.16 -22.09 2.19
C LEU A 540 -12.16 -20.99 1.11
N HIS A 541 -10.97 -20.55 0.69
CA HIS A 541 -10.83 -19.53 -0.35
C HIS A 541 -11.29 -20.04 -1.73
N ASN A 542 -11.01 -21.29 -2.07
CA ASN A 542 -11.50 -21.88 -3.32
C ASN A 542 -13.04 -21.97 -3.33
N LYS A 543 -13.67 -22.34 -2.22
CA LYS A 543 -15.12 -22.36 -2.09
C LYS A 543 -15.71 -20.95 -2.26
N ALA A 544 -15.11 -19.93 -1.68
CA ALA A 544 -15.53 -18.55 -1.84
C ALA A 544 -15.38 -18.07 -3.29
N TYR A 545 -14.27 -18.43 -3.96
CA TYR A 545 -14.08 -18.14 -5.37
C TYR A 545 -15.12 -18.80 -6.28
N GLU A 546 -15.40 -20.09 -6.08
CA GLU A 546 -16.44 -20.79 -6.84
C GLU A 546 -17.83 -20.17 -6.64
N ARG A 547 -18.16 -19.75 -5.43
CA ARG A 547 -19.41 -19.04 -5.11
C ARG A 547 -19.46 -17.72 -5.90
N PHE A 548 -18.43 -16.90 -5.78
CA PHE A 548 -18.35 -15.60 -6.47
C PHE A 548 -18.47 -15.76 -7.99
N ARG A 549 -17.78 -16.75 -8.57
CA ARG A 549 -17.84 -17.03 -10.00
C ARG A 549 -19.24 -17.46 -10.47
N LYS A 550 -19.99 -18.22 -9.65
CA LYS A 550 -21.38 -18.62 -9.99
C LYS A 550 -22.35 -17.45 -9.94
N GLU A 551 -22.10 -16.48 -9.08
CA GLU A 551 -22.99 -15.33 -8.88
C GLU A 551 -22.72 -14.19 -9.88
N ASN A 552 -21.50 -14.09 -10.42
CA ASN A 552 -21.04 -12.98 -11.27
C ASN A 552 -20.48 -13.40 -12.64
N GLY A 553 -20.45 -14.69 -12.98
CA GLY A 553 -19.92 -15.26 -14.22
C GLY A 553 -20.94 -15.63 -15.29
#